data_28176c92d5b6d447eb370fcdcfe466ed
#
_entry.id   28176c92d5b6d447eb370fcdcfe466ed
#
_cell.length_a   1.000
_cell.length_b   1.000
_cell.length_c   1.000
_cell.angle_alpha   90.00
_cell.angle_beta   90.00
_cell.angle_gamma   90.00
#
_symmetry.space_group_name_H-M   'P 1'
#
loop_
_entity.id
_entity.type
_entity.pdbx_description
1 polymer ?
#
loop_
_entity_poly.entity_id
_entity_poly.type
_entity_poly.pdbx_seq_one_letter_code
_entity_poly.pdbx_strand_id
1 'polypeptide(L)'
;MRKLPSGLYVITDEKLLRRKDFLRKVAEAAAAGAGIIQLREKASRLRDRLEIARAAVRAAHAHGARLVINDDPRLAAEIGADGVHIGKDDAGVEEARELLGRRALIGVSCYGDIDLAVRVQRAGADYVSFGACFKSPTKPKEALVPLSVFGEARRRLKVPLVAIGGITAANAPSVYAAGADLVSVVSSVFARGRVAAAVKEFERRTK
;
A
#
# COMPACT_ATOMS: atom_id res chain seq x y z
N MET A 1 5.23 -7.39 -17.52
CA MET A 1 5.06 -6.56 -16.31
C MET A 1 3.60 -6.46 -15.97
N ARG A 2 3.21 -6.70 -14.73
CA ARG A 2 1.84 -6.44 -14.30
C ARG A 2 1.63 -4.94 -14.11
N LYS A 3 0.53 -4.45 -14.64
CA LYS A 3 0.09 -3.10 -14.36
C LYS A 3 -0.60 -3.09 -12.98
N LEU A 4 -0.16 -2.21 -12.08
CA LEU A 4 -0.89 -1.99 -10.83
C LEU A 4 -2.27 -1.40 -11.12
N PRO A 5 -3.28 -1.68 -10.25
CA PRO A 5 -4.55 -0.97 -10.33
C PRO A 5 -4.34 0.53 -10.29
N SER A 6 -5.09 1.25 -11.11
CA SER A 6 -5.14 2.72 -11.04
C SER A 6 -5.85 3.18 -9.77
N GLY A 7 -5.64 4.42 -9.39
CA GLY A 7 -6.23 5.03 -8.22
C GLY A 7 -5.28 5.11 -7.03
N LEU A 8 -5.82 5.48 -5.89
CA LEU A 8 -5.04 5.67 -4.67
C LEU A 8 -4.70 4.33 -3.99
N TYR A 9 -3.52 4.22 -3.42
CA TYR A 9 -3.15 3.12 -2.55
C TYR A 9 -3.39 3.55 -1.09
N VAL A 10 -4.32 2.94 -0.38
CA VAL A 10 -4.61 3.27 1.01
C VAL A 10 -4.18 2.15 1.95
N ILE A 11 -3.62 2.51 3.11
CA ILE A 11 -3.21 1.54 4.13
C ILE A 11 -4.05 1.77 5.38
N THR A 12 -4.66 0.71 5.91
CA THR A 12 -5.40 0.76 7.16
C THR A 12 -4.46 0.93 8.36
N ASP A 13 -4.97 1.54 9.41
CA ASP A 13 -4.25 1.69 10.68
C ASP A 13 -5.24 1.49 11.84
N GLU A 14 -4.93 0.58 12.74
CA GLU A 14 -5.80 0.20 13.86
C GLU A 14 -6.08 1.33 14.83
N LYS A 15 -5.20 2.34 14.93
CA LYS A 15 -5.38 3.51 15.78
C LYS A 15 -6.36 4.51 15.17
N LEU A 16 -6.43 4.56 13.84
CA LEU A 16 -7.31 5.48 13.11
C LEU A 16 -8.66 4.85 12.77
N LEU A 17 -8.72 3.52 12.69
CA LEU A 17 -9.89 2.76 12.29
C LEU A 17 -10.43 1.93 13.45
N ARG A 18 -11.43 2.48 14.16
CA ARG A 18 -12.13 1.70 15.19
C ARG A 18 -12.81 0.48 14.57
N ARG A 19 -12.77 -0.67 15.28
CA ARG A 19 -13.31 -1.95 14.80
C ARG A 19 -14.75 -1.85 14.23
N LYS A 20 -15.63 -1.10 14.88
CA LYS A 20 -17.02 -0.90 14.45
C LYS A 20 -17.19 -0.17 13.11
N ASP A 21 -16.20 0.67 12.73
CA ASP A 21 -16.24 1.47 11.51
C ASP A 21 -15.34 0.90 10.39
N PHE A 22 -14.53 -0.10 10.72
CA PHE A 22 -13.44 -0.58 9.89
C PHE A 22 -13.92 -0.99 8.50
N LEU A 23 -14.84 -1.95 8.41
CA LEU A 23 -15.33 -2.48 7.13
C LEU A 23 -16.07 -1.42 6.31
N ARG A 24 -16.85 -0.57 6.96
CA ARG A 24 -17.52 0.54 6.29
C ARG A 24 -16.52 1.50 5.65
N LYS A 25 -15.47 1.88 6.38
CA LYS A 25 -14.43 2.79 5.85
C LYS A 25 -13.58 2.14 4.75
N VAL A 26 -13.32 0.84 4.82
CA VAL A 26 -12.66 0.08 3.73
C VAL A 26 -13.55 0.12 2.47
N ALA A 27 -14.83 -0.18 2.59
CA ALA A 27 -15.78 -0.13 1.47
C ALA A 27 -15.91 1.30 0.91
N GLU A 28 -15.99 2.33 1.76
CA GLU A 28 -16.02 3.74 1.33
C GLU A 28 -14.76 4.13 0.53
N ALA A 29 -13.57 3.69 0.96
CA ALA A 29 -12.34 3.97 0.25
C ALA A 29 -12.32 3.29 -1.13
N ALA A 30 -12.71 2.02 -1.21
CA ALA A 30 -12.79 1.27 -2.46
C ALA A 30 -13.81 1.91 -3.42
N ALA A 31 -15.02 2.19 -2.96
CA ALA A 31 -16.09 2.82 -3.75
C ALA A 31 -15.73 4.23 -4.25
N ALA A 32 -14.84 4.93 -3.54
CA ALA A 32 -14.37 6.24 -3.92
C ALA A 32 -13.21 6.23 -4.92
N GLY A 33 -12.66 5.07 -5.30
CA GLY A 33 -11.58 4.94 -6.29
C GLY A 33 -10.22 4.53 -5.74
N ALA A 34 -10.13 4.07 -4.48
CA ALA A 34 -8.90 3.41 -4.02
C ALA A 34 -8.68 2.13 -4.82
N GLY A 35 -7.59 2.04 -5.57
CA GLY A 35 -7.26 0.88 -6.41
C GLY A 35 -6.64 -0.27 -5.62
N ILE A 36 -5.87 0.07 -4.57
CA ILE A 36 -5.25 -0.90 -3.65
C ILE A 36 -5.57 -0.50 -2.21
N ILE A 37 -5.98 -1.50 -1.42
CA ILE A 37 -6.15 -1.36 0.03
C ILE A 37 -5.20 -2.34 0.71
N GLN A 38 -4.30 -1.85 1.55
CA GLN A 38 -3.46 -2.69 2.38
C GLN A 38 -4.07 -2.84 3.77
N LEU A 39 -4.33 -4.07 4.14
CA LEU A 39 -4.75 -4.40 5.50
C LEU A 39 -3.52 -4.51 6.41
N ARG A 40 -3.35 -3.50 7.28
CA ARG A 40 -2.36 -3.50 8.35
C ARG A 40 -3.08 -3.54 9.68
N GLU A 41 -3.06 -4.70 10.32
CA GLU A 41 -3.70 -5.01 11.58
C GLU A 41 -2.71 -5.82 12.45
N LYS A 42 -2.22 -5.24 13.52
CA LYS A 42 -1.19 -5.85 14.39
C LYS A 42 -1.70 -6.14 15.81
N ALA A 43 -2.86 -5.61 16.19
CA ALA A 43 -3.34 -5.64 17.57
C ALA A 43 -4.33 -6.78 17.87
N SER A 44 -5.00 -7.35 16.86
CA SER A 44 -6.05 -8.34 17.07
C SER A 44 -5.50 -9.76 17.29
N ARG A 45 -6.27 -10.58 18.05
CA ARG A 45 -6.00 -12.02 18.14
C ARG A 45 -6.15 -12.68 16.77
N LEU A 46 -5.45 -13.79 16.55
CA LEU A 46 -5.38 -14.47 15.25
C LEU A 46 -6.78 -14.74 14.63
N ARG A 47 -7.71 -15.27 15.42
CA ARG A 47 -9.09 -15.55 14.95
C ARG A 47 -9.79 -14.28 14.46
N ASP A 48 -9.70 -13.21 15.23
CA ASP A 48 -10.30 -11.92 14.90
C ASP A 48 -9.67 -11.33 13.63
N ARG A 49 -8.35 -11.49 13.46
CA ARG A 49 -7.64 -11.06 12.25
C ARG A 49 -8.15 -11.77 11.00
N LEU A 50 -8.37 -13.08 11.07
CA LEU A 50 -8.91 -13.88 9.95
C LEU A 50 -10.31 -13.39 9.53
N GLU A 51 -11.21 -13.20 10.49
CA GLU A 51 -12.57 -12.73 10.22
C GLU A 51 -12.58 -11.33 9.58
N ILE A 52 -11.83 -10.39 10.18
CA ILE A 52 -11.69 -9.02 9.67
C ILE A 52 -11.08 -9.02 8.28
N ALA A 53 -10.02 -9.80 8.06
CA ALA A 53 -9.31 -9.85 6.80
C ALA A 53 -10.18 -10.41 5.67
N ARG A 54 -10.91 -11.52 5.90
CA ARG A 54 -11.86 -12.08 4.93
C ARG A 54 -12.99 -11.10 4.59
N ALA A 55 -13.50 -10.38 5.60
CA ALA A 55 -14.51 -9.36 5.38
C ALA A 55 -13.97 -8.15 4.60
N ALA A 56 -12.71 -7.74 4.87
CA ALA A 56 -12.05 -6.66 4.14
C ALA A 56 -11.81 -7.03 2.66
N VAL A 57 -11.42 -8.28 2.35
CA VAL A 57 -11.31 -8.76 0.97
C VAL A 57 -12.64 -8.58 0.24
N ARG A 58 -13.74 -9.08 0.82
CA ARG A 58 -15.07 -8.94 0.20
C ARG A 58 -15.47 -7.47 0.01
N ALA A 59 -15.20 -6.61 1.01
CA ALA A 59 -15.53 -5.19 0.94
C ALA A 59 -14.73 -4.45 -0.15
N ALA A 60 -13.46 -4.78 -0.33
CA ALA A 60 -12.62 -4.22 -1.38
C ALA A 60 -13.07 -4.70 -2.77
N HIS A 61 -13.24 -6.02 -2.94
CA HIS A 61 -13.62 -6.64 -4.21
C HIS A 61 -14.99 -6.19 -4.70
N ALA A 62 -15.95 -5.93 -3.81
CA ALA A 62 -17.29 -5.43 -4.17
C ALA A 62 -17.22 -4.10 -4.96
N HIS A 63 -16.14 -3.37 -4.89
CA HIS A 63 -15.90 -2.10 -5.58
C HIS A 63 -14.70 -2.13 -6.52
N GLY A 64 -14.18 -3.32 -6.86
CA GLY A 64 -13.08 -3.50 -7.81
C GLY A 64 -11.69 -3.15 -7.28
N ALA A 65 -11.55 -2.84 -5.98
CA ALA A 65 -10.24 -2.62 -5.37
C ALA A 65 -9.53 -3.95 -5.07
N ARG A 66 -8.19 -3.94 -5.13
CA ARG A 66 -7.35 -5.06 -4.68
C ARG A 66 -7.06 -4.93 -3.19
N LEU A 67 -7.07 -6.07 -2.48
CA LEU A 67 -6.65 -6.12 -1.08
C LEU A 67 -5.32 -6.86 -0.95
N VAL A 68 -4.33 -6.19 -0.34
CA VAL A 68 -3.04 -6.80 0.01
C VAL A 68 -2.86 -6.84 1.53
N ILE A 69 -2.19 -7.87 2.03
CA ILE A 69 -1.90 -8.03 3.45
C ILE A 69 -0.52 -7.45 3.76
N ASN A 70 -0.40 -6.81 4.93
CA ASN A 70 0.88 -6.32 5.43
C ASN A 70 1.67 -7.46 6.10
N ASP A 71 2.92 -7.70 5.67
CA ASP A 71 3.95 -8.57 6.24
C ASP A 71 3.65 -10.10 6.28
N ASP A 72 2.42 -10.56 6.08
CA ASP A 72 2.01 -11.95 6.33
C ASP A 72 1.50 -12.65 5.06
N PRO A 73 2.37 -13.31 4.27
CA PRO A 73 1.96 -14.01 3.06
C PRO A 73 1.12 -15.27 3.35
N ARG A 74 1.24 -15.89 4.54
CA ARG A 74 0.43 -17.04 4.93
C ARG A 74 -1.02 -16.63 5.18
N LEU A 75 -1.23 -15.53 5.90
CA LEU A 75 -2.56 -14.94 6.05
C LEU A 75 -3.16 -14.55 4.69
N ALA A 76 -2.36 -13.93 3.81
CA ALA A 76 -2.82 -13.56 2.48
C ALA A 76 -3.30 -14.77 1.66
N ALA A 77 -2.56 -15.88 1.69
CA ALA A 77 -2.95 -17.14 1.05
C ALA A 77 -4.24 -17.71 1.65
N GLU A 78 -4.33 -17.76 2.98
CA GLU A 78 -5.47 -18.37 3.69
C GLU A 78 -6.80 -17.65 3.43
N ILE A 79 -6.76 -16.33 3.27
CA ILE A 79 -7.98 -15.53 3.05
C ILE A 79 -8.29 -15.23 1.59
N GLY A 80 -7.42 -15.64 0.66
CA GLY A 80 -7.55 -15.34 -0.76
C GLY A 80 -7.38 -13.85 -1.09
N ALA A 81 -6.45 -13.18 -0.40
CA ALA A 81 -6.08 -11.79 -0.72
C ALA A 81 -5.40 -11.68 -2.09
N ASP A 82 -5.42 -10.49 -2.69
CA ASP A 82 -4.78 -10.25 -3.99
C ASP A 82 -3.25 -10.25 -3.91
N GLY A 83 -2.66 -10.19 -2.70
CA GLY A 83 -1.22 -10.22 -2.51
C GLY A 83 -0.77 -9.81 -1.12
N VAL A 84 0.51 -9.48 -1.05
CA VAL A 84 1.19 -9.08 0.19
C VAL A 84 2.11 -7.89 -0.05
N HIS A 85 2.27 -7.06 0.97
CA HIS A 85 3.31 -6.03 1.02
C HIS A 85 4.24 -6.32 2.19
N ILE A 86 5.52 -6.57 1.90
CA ILE A 86 6.53 -7.02 2.88
C ILE A 86 7.57 -5.93 3.14
N GLY A 87 8.06 -5.86 4.38
CA GLY A 87 9.20 -5.05 4.77
C GLY A 87 10.53 -5.73 4.40
N LYS A 88 11.64 -5.06 4.68
CA LYS A 88 12.99 -5.60 4.37
C LYS A 88 13.39 -6.79 5.25
N ASP A 89 12.79 -6.89 6.44
CA ASP A 89 13.11 -7.90 7.46
C ASP A 89 12.04 -9.01 7.54
N ASP A 90 11.03 -8.96 6.65
CA ASP A 90 9.92 -9.92 6.59
C ASP A 90 10.21 -11.09 5.63
N ALA A 91 9.24 -11.95 5.40
CA ALA A 91 9.34 -13.09 4.47
C ALA A 91 9.88 -12.65 3.10
N GLY A 92 10.77 -13.44 2.53
CA GLY A 92 11.35 -13.15 1.22
C GLY A 92 10.33 -13.11 0.10
N VAL A 93 10.68 -12.41 -0.99
CA VAL A 93 9.82 -12.31 -2.19
C VAL A 93 9.55 -13.70 -2.79
N GLU A 94 10.56 -14.56 -2.79
CA GLU A 94 10.47 -15.94 -3.30
C GLU A 94 9.47 -16.77 -2.47
N GLU A 95 9.57 -16.73 -1.13
CA GLU A 95 8.63 -17.43 -0.25
C GLU A 95 7.20 -16.92 -0.44
N ALA A 96 7.02 -15.61 -0.51
CA ALA A 96 5.71 -15.03 -0.78
C ALA A 96 5.16 -15.48 -2.14
N ARG A 97 6.03 -15.58 -3.17
CA ARG A 97 5.64 -16.04 -4.49
C ARG A 97 5.27 -17.52 -4.52
N GLU A 98 5.98 -18.36 -3.79
CA GLU A 98 5.66 -19.80 -3.64
C GLU A 98 4.28 -19.99 -2.99
N LEU A 99 4.01 -19.27 -1.89
CA LEU A 99 2.75 -19.36 -1.15
C LEU A 99 1.54 -18.80 -1.94
N LEU A 100 1.71 -17.66 -2.60
CA LEU A 100 0.60 -16.93 -3.21
C LEU A 100 0.43 -17.22 -4.71
N GLY A 101 1.41 -17.87 -5.33
CA GLY A 101 1.40 -18.20 -6.75
C GLY A 101 1.64 -16.97 -7.65
N ARG A 102 1.69 -17.26 -8.97
CA ARG A 102 2.11 -16.28 -10.00
C ARG A 102 1.17 -15.09 -10.17
N ARG A 103 -0.06 -15.15 -9.68
CA ARG A 103 -1.07 -14.09 -9.87
C ARG A 103 -1.09 -13.05 -8.76
N ALA A 104 -0.52 -13.33 -7.61
CA ALA A 104 -0.52 -12.41 -6.48
C ALA A 104 0.35 -11.17 -6.72
N LEU A 105 -0.04 -10.05 -6.12
CA LEU A 105 0.74 -8.83 -6.07
C LEU A 105 1.72 -8.90 -4.90
N ILE A 106 3.02 -8.85 -5.17
CA ILE A 106 4.04 -8.79 -4.14
C ILE A 106 4.72 -7.43 -4.19
N GLY A 107 4.50 -6.64 -3.16
CA GLY A 107 5.15 -5.36 -2.98
C GLY A 107 6.22 -5.40 -1.90
N VAL A 108 7.25 -4.57 -2.03
CA VAL A 108 8.34 -4.50 -1.05
C VAL A 108 8.65 -3.06 -0.66
N SER A 109 8.78 -2.82 0.67
CA SER A 109 9.30 -1.56 1.20
C SER A 109 10.81 -1.51 1.04
N CYS A 110 11.30 -0.55 0.25
CA CYS A 110 12.73 -0.36 -0.01
C CYS A 110 13.30 0.90 0.67
N TYR A 111 12.48 1.65 1.41
CA TYR A 111 12.89 2.89 2.09
C TYR A 111 13.48 3.89 1.09
N GLY A 112 14.81 4.08 1.03
CA GLY A 112 15.52 4.84 0.00
C GLY A 112 16.61 4.00 -0.70
N ASP A 113 16.63 2.69 -0.45
CA ASP A 113 17.64 1.77 -0.96
C ASP A 113 17.26 1.24 -2.36
N ILE A 114 17.87 1.83 -3.40
CA ILE A 114 17.65 1.43 -4.80
C ILE A 114 18.29 0.07 -5.10
N ASP A 115 19.39 -0.29 -4.43
CA ASP A 115 20.02 -1.60 -4.64
C ASP A 115 19.16 -2.72 -4.07
N LEU A 116 18.54 -2.51 -2.91
CA LEU A 116 17.50 -3.41 -2.40
C LEU A 116 16.37 -3.54 -3.41
N ALA A 117 15.85 -2.43 -3.95
CA ALA A 117 14.77 -2.44 -4.92
C ALA A 117 15.12 -3.23 -6.19
N VAL A 118 16.36 -3.14 -6.67
CA VAL A 118 16.86 -3.94 -7.79
C VAL A 118 16.90 -5.43 -7.45
N ARG A 119 17.36 -5.79 -6.24
CA ARG A 119 17.39 -7.18 -5.80
C ARG A 119 15.99 -7.78 -5.71
N VAL A 120 15.05 -7.09 -5.06
CA VAL A 120 13.68 -7.61 -4.90
C VAL A 120 12.91 -7.65 -6.22
N GLN A 121 13.16 -6.71 -7.15
CA GLN A 121 12.63 -6.80 -8.50
C GLN A 121 13.10 -8.09 -9.21
N ARG A 122 14.40 -8.44 -9.10
CA ARG A 122 14.97 -9.67 -9.66
C ARG A 122 14.37 -10.93 -9.01
N ALA A 123 14.09 -10.86 -7.71
CA ALA A 123 13.42 -11.93 -6.96
C ALA A 123 11.91 -12.07 -7.32
N GLY A 124 11.34 -11.14 -8.09
CA GLY A 124 9.98 -11.23 -8.60
C GLY A 124 8.95 -10.36 -7.89
N ALA A 125 9.37 -9.28 -7.21
CA ALA A 125 8.46 -8.26 -6.71
C ALA A 125 7.71 -7.59 -7.87
N ASP A 126 6.41 -7.34 -7.68
CA ASP A 126 5.56 -6.69 -8.68
C ASP A 126 5.61 -5.17 -8.58
N TYR A 127 5.96 -4.62 -7.43
CA TYR A 127 6.20 -3.19 -7.20
C TYR A 127 7.09 -2.97 -5.97
N VAL A 128 7.69 -1.79 -5.90
CA VAL A 128 8.48 -1.36 -4.74
C VAL A 128 7.96 -0.05 -4.19
N SER A 129 8.15 0.19 -2.89
CA SER A 129 7.80 1.47 -2.28
C SER A 129 9.01 2.16 -1.68
N PHE A 130 9.08 3.50 -1.86
CA PHE A 130 10.07 4.39 -1.29
C PHE A 130 9.42 5.41 -0.35
N GLY A 131 10.05 5.67 0.77
CA GLY A 131 9.62 6.63 1.78
C GLY A 131 10.32 6.42 3.13
N ALA A 132 10.09 7.33 4.07
CA ALA A 132 9.03 8.35 4.06
C ALA A 132 9.43 9.59 3.22
N CYS A 133 8.53 10.02 2.31
CA CYS A 133 8.79 11.19 1.47
C CYS A 133 8.63 12.52 2.23
N PHE A 134 7.73 12.56 3.20
CA PHE A 134 7.47 13.75 4.03
C PHE A 134 7.26 13.35 5.50
N LYS A 135 7.41 14.29 6.42
CA LYS A 135 7.11 14.07 7.84
C LYS A 135 5.65 13.62 8.01
N SER A 136 5.45 12.65 8.88
CA SER A 136 4.13 12.06 9.13
C SER A 136 3.84 11.95 10.62
N PRO A 137 2.62 12.25 11.07
CA PRO A 137 2.23 12.05 12.47
C PRO A 137 2.17 10.56 12.86
N THR A 138 2.00 9.65 11.91
CA THR A 138 1.96 8.19 12.17
C THR A 138 3.33 7.60 12.47
N LYS A 139 4.40 8.19 11.90
CA LYS A 139 5.78 7.76 12.11
C LYS A 139 6.74 8.97 12.13
N PRO A 140 6.74 9.76 13.21
CA PRO A 140 7.45 11.04 13.24
C PRO A 140 8.98 10.93 13.24
N LYS A 141 9.53 9.76 13.58
CA LYS A 141 10.98 9.50 13.67
C LYS A 141 11.58 8.84 12.42
N GLU A 142 10.76 8.55 11.39
CA GLU A 142 11.25 7.91 10.17
C GLU A 142 12.15 8.86 9.37
N ALA A 143 13.28 8.35 8.90
CA ALA A 143 14.19 9.12 8.03
C ALA A 143 13.49 9.49 6.72
N LEU A 144 13.69 10.74 6.28
CA LEU A 144 13.09 11.20 5.03
C LEU A 144 13.92 10.77 3.83
N VAL A 145 13.23 10.36 2.79
CA VAL A 145 13.80 9.99 1.49
C VAL A 145 13.50 11.12 0.50
N PRO A 146 14.52 11.72 -0.15
CA PRO A 146 14.31 12.79 -1.11
C PRO A 146 13.55 12.30 -2.34
N LEU A 147 12.72 13.14 -2.93
CA LEU A 147 11.93 12.77 -4.11
C LEU A 147 12.80 12.43 -5.34
N SER A 148 14.05 12.87 -5.40
CA SER A 148 15.00 12.50 -6.46
C SER A 148 15.19 10.98 -6.58
N VAL A 149 14.93 10.22 -5.50
CA VAL A 149 15.02 8.74 -5.50
C VAL A 149 14.16 8.12 -6.62
N PHE A 150 13.00 8.68 -6.94
CA PHE A 150 12.12 8.13 -7.98
C PHE A 150 12.75 8.24 -9.38
N GLY A 151 13.33 9.39 -9.72
CA GLY A 151 14.06 9.58 -10.97
C GLY A 151 15.29 8.66 -11.09
N GLU A 152 16.01 8.45 -9.99
CA GLU A 152 17.15 7.54 -9.94
C GLU A 152 16.73 6.08 -10.05
N ALA A 153 15.70 5.68 -9.30
CA ALA A 153 15.15 4.34 -9.32
C ALA A 153 14.60 3.96 -10.71
N ARG A 154 13.95 4.91 -11.40
CA ARG A 154 13.39 4.68 -12.73
C ARG A 154 14.44 4.31 -13.79
N ARG A 155 15.68 4.74 -13.65
CA ARG A 155 16.79 4.33 -14.54
C ARG A 155 17.16 2.85 -14.41
N ARG A 156 16.86 2.24 -13.26
CA ARG A 156 17.27 0.86 -12.92
C ARG A 156 16.10 -0.12 -12.76
N LEU A 157 14.90 0.38 -12.52
CA LEU A 157 13.71 -0.42 -12.21
C LEU A 157 12.68 -0.33 -13.32
N LYS A 158 12.07 -1.48 -13.60
CA LYS A 158 10.95 -1.62 -14.55
C LYS A 158 9.60 -1.79 -13.85
N VAL A 159 9.62 -2.19 -12.57
CA VAL A 159 8.39 -2.33 -11.76
C VAL A 159 7.86 -0.96 -11.33
N PRO A 160 6.55 -0.84 -11.07
CA PRO A 160 5.95 0.37 -10.54
C PRO A 160 6.60 0.84 -9.24
N LEU A 161 6.73 2.16 -9.11
CA LEU A 161 7.29 2.85 -7.95
C LEU A 161 6.16 3.48 -7.14
N VAL A 162 6.03 3.06 -5.89
CA VAL A 162 5.04 3.58 -4.95
C VAL A 162 5.71 4.53 -3.96
N ALA A 163 5.19 5.73 -3.82
CA ALA A 163 5.66 6.68 -2.81
C ALA A 163 4.82 6.57 -1.54
N ILE A 164 5.47 6.65 -0.37
CA ILE A 164 4.80 6.59 0.93
C ILE A 164 5.41 7.59 1.92
N GLY A 165 4.64 7.96 2.94
CA GLY A 165 5.05 8.77 4.08
C GLY A 165 4.71 10.24 3.93
N GLY A 166 3.78 10.72 4.78
CA GLY A 166 3.37 12.12 4.87
C GLY A 166 2.72 12.71 3.62
N ILE A 167 2.26 11.87 2.69
CA ILE A 167 1.66 12.31 1.44
C ILE A 167 0.22 12.77 1.69
N THR A 168 -0.10 13.94 1.14
CA THR A 168 -1.42 14.58 1.17
C THR A 168 -1.86 14.88 -0.26
N ALA A 169 -3.13 15.20 -0.48
CA ALA A 169 -3.59 15.61 -1.80
C ALA A 169 -2.88 16.89 -2.32
N ALA A 170 -2.38 17.74 -1.41
CA ALA A 170 -1.67 18.95 -1.77
C ALA A 170 -0.25 18.69 -2.31
N ASN A 171 0.48 17.72 -1.73
CA ASN A 171 1.86 17.41 -2.14
C ASN A 171 1.97 16.22 -3.12
N ALA A 172 0.90 15.45 -3.34
CA ALA A 172 0.89 14.32 -4.28
C ALA A 172 1.32 14.70 -5.71
N PRO A 173 0.95 15.86 -6.30
CA PRO A 173 1.43 16.25 -7.63
C PRO A 173 2.94 16.28 -7.75
N SER A 174 3.67 16.78 -6.74
CA SER A 174 5.14 16.81 -6.76
C SER A 174 5.76 15.41 -6.72
N VAL A 175 5.09 14.45 -6.07
CA VAL A 175 5.52 13.06 -5.98
C VAL A 175 5.38 12.37 -7.34
N TYR A 176 4.26 12.56 -8.03
CA TYR A 176 4.07 12.04 -9.39
C TYR A 176 5.05 12.69 -10.39
N ALA A 177 5.25 14.01 -10.29
CA ALA A 177 6.22 14.71 -11.12
C ALA A 177 7.67 14.22 -10.92
N ALA A 178 7.99 13.70 -9.72
CA ALA A 178 9.28 13.08 -9.44
C ALA A 178 9.45 11.67 -10.03
N GLY A 179 8.36 11.06 -10.56
CA GLY A 179 8.41 9.76 -11.24
C GLY A 179 7.80 8.59 -10.47
N ALA A 180 7.05 8.82 -9.39
CA ALA A 180 6.25 7.77 -8.76
C ALA A 180 5.05 7.40 -9.65
N ASP A 181 4.68 6.11 -9.68
CA ASP A 181 3.50 5.62 -10.40
C ASP A 181 2.24 5.65 -9.53
N LEU A 182 2.40 5.46 -8.20
CA LEU A 182 1.32 5.55 -7.23
C LEU A 182 1.78 6.25 -5.96
N VAL A 183 0.81 6.84 -5.26
CA VAL A 183 1.01 7.32 -3.88
C VAL A 183 0.25 6.43 -2.90
N SER A 184 0.91 6.11 -1.77
CA SER A 184 0.32 5.35 -0.67
C SER A 184 0.12 6.24 0.55
N VAL A 185 -1.07 6.16 1.16
CA VAL A 185 -1.50 7.05 2.24
C VAL A 185 -2.20 6.30 3.37
N VAL A 186 -2.09 6.83 4.58
CA VAL A 186 -2.74 6.34 5.80
C VAL A 186 -3.64 7.43 6.37
N SER A 187 -3.05 8.35 7.13
CA SER A 187 -3.78 9.39 7.87
C SER A 187 -4.50 10.40 6.98
N SER A 188 -3.97 10.70 5.81
CA SER A 188 -4.60 11.62 4.85
C SER A 188 -5.99 11.18 4.39
N VAL A 189 -6.30 9.88 4.51
CA VAL A 189 -7.62 9.31 4.20
C VAL A 189 -8.37 8.96 5.49
N PHE A 190 -7.75 8.20 6.39
CA PHE A 190 -8.49 7.60 7.50
C PHE A 190 -8.59 8.47 8.77
N ALA A 191 -7.72 9.47 8.95
CA ALA A 191 -7.84 10.42 10.07
C ALA A 191 -8.94 11.47 9.85
N ARG A 192 -9.38 11.67 8.61
CA ARG A 192 -10.46 12.60 8.26
C ARG A 192 -11.79 11.84 8.28
N GLY A 193 -12.84 12.39 8.94
CA GLY A 193 -14.14 11.73 9.09
C GLY A 193 -14.89 11.39 7.79
N ARG A 194 -14.41 11.85 6.62
CA ARG A 194 -15.02 11.69 5.28
C ARG A 194 -14.06 10.97 4.33
N VAL A 195 -13.97 9.63 4.45
CA VAL A 195 -13.06 8.79 3.67
C VAL A 195 -13.23 8.98 2.16
N ALA A 196 -14.45 8.88 1.66
CA ALA A 196 -14.74 9.03 0.23
C ALA A 196 -14.33 10.40 -0.33
N ALA A 197 -14.57 11.49 0.41
CA ALA A 197 -14.18 12.82 0.00
C ALA A 197 -12.65 12.98 -0.05
N ALA A 198 -11.93 12.37 0.91
CA ALA A 198 -10.48 12.39 0.96
C ALA A 198 -9.87 11.65 -0.23
N VAL A 199 -10.37 10.44 -0.59
CA VAL A 199 -9.92 9.69 -1.77
C VAL A 199 -10.16 10.50 -3.06
N LYS A 200 -11.36 11.06 -3.24
CA LYS A 200 -11.69 11.88 -4.42
C LYS A 200 -10.86 13.17 -4.51
N GLU A 201 -10.40 13.73 -3.40
CA GLU A 201 -9.51 14.89 -3.40
C GLU A 201 -8.15 14.55 -4.05
N PHE A 202 -7.60 13.36 -3.79
CA PHE A 202 -6.39 12.89 -4.46
C PHE A 202 -6.61 12.75 -5.97
N GLU A 203 -7.69 12.11 -6.40
CA GLU A 203 -7.97 11.94 -7.84
C GLU A 203 -8.06 13.26 -8.59
N ARG A 204 -8.72 14.29 -8.00
CA ARG A 204 -8.85 15.60 -8.62
C ARG A 204 -7.53 16.36 -8.77
N ARG A 205 -6.55 16.08 -7.90
CA ARG A 205 -5.25 16.79 -7.93
C ARG A 205 -4.18 16.03 -8.70
N THR A 206 -4.43 14.79 -9.09
CA THR A 206 -3.45 13.94 -9.78
C THR A 206 -3.83 13.64 -11.24
N LYS A 207 -4.99 14.13 -11.68
CA LYS A 207 -5.39 14.22 -13.10
C LYS A 207 -4.98 15.57 -13.66
#